data_25c0d467839eb07399db71b909ebdee1
#
_entry.id   25c0d467839eb07399db71b909ebdee1
#
_cell.length_a   1.000
_cell.length_b   1.000
_cell.length_c   1.000
_cell.angle_alpha   90.00
_cell.angle_beta   90.00
_cell.angle_gamma   90.00
#
_symmetry.space_group_name_H-M   'P 1'
#
loop_
_entity.id
_entity.type
_entity.pdbx_description
1 polymer ?
#
loop_
_entity_poly.entity_id
_entity_poly.type
_entity_poly.pdbx_seq_one_letter_code
_entity_poly.pdbx_strand_id
1 'polypeptide(L)'
;MKLTPKQKAFADNYIENGGNASAAARDAGYRERAAGSMGAENLKKPQIAAYIAERQEKIDSDRICTLKEIQELRSRVVRGEEKDQFGLDLSVADRLKAANDLEKALSIKEQQEALRKAKEEARAAGEYHIDLDVIADVFHPLMRDVRRGKHTEYILPGGRGSTKSSGISCIIPELIKNHPSMHALILRKVGNTIKDSVFAQMKWAIAKLGLEEEFRFKTSPFEITYMPTGQKIYFRGADDPLKIKSIKPEFGYIGILWLEELDQFAGPEEVRSIQQSAIRGGDKAYRFKSFNPPRSKINWANQYVEEAEFKDPEALVCRSTYKDVPAEWLGEQFVNDAEHLKEVNPDAYENEYMGHANGNGGNVFEFVEVRAITDEEISHMDRLYCGVDFGWYPDSFCYLRTYYDAARETIYLLDELYVTKWSNAKTAGWIKKKGYDDYVMICDSAEPKSINDFRDAGLPARGAEKGPGSVEYGFKFLQTKKIVIDPNRTPNAHREITRYEYDRDKEGNIISGYPDRDDHAISALRYAYEPLFNRRGNSA
;
A
#
# COMPACT_ATOMS: atom_id res chain seq x y z
N MET A 1 -5.41 -52.50 3.75
CA MET A 1 -4.37 -53.54 3.98
C MET A 1 -3.99 -53.51 5.44
N LYS A 2 -3.87 -54.64 6.13
CA LYS A 2 -3.42 -54.70 7.53
C LYS A 2 -1.91 -54.40 7.60
N LEU A 3 -1.49 -53.59 8.57
CA LEU A 3 -0.08 -53.39 8.87
C LEU A 3 0.61 -54.67 9.30
N THR A 4 1.85 -54.88 8.86
CA THR A 4 2.67 -55.97 9.41
C THR A 4 3.07 -55.67 10.87
N PRO A 5 3.40 -56.69 11.69
CA PRO A 5 3.82 -56.47 13.07
C PRO A 5 4.97 -55.46 13.19
N LYS A 6 5.97 -55.51 12.28
CA LYS A 6 7.08 -54.55 12.24
C LYS A 6 6.66 -53.12 11.87
N GLN A 7 5.70 -52.97 10.97
CA GLN A 7 5.19 -51.66 10.61
C GLN A 7 4.37 -51.03 11.73
N LYS A 8 3.61 -51.86 12.45
CA LYS A 8 2.87 -51.43 13.62
C LYS A 8 3.80 -50.99 14.73
N ALA A 9 4.80 -51.82 15.06
CA ALA A 9 5.82 -51.47 16.06
C ALA A 9 6.59 -50.19 15.69
N PHE A 10 6.91 -50.01 14.41
CA PHE A 10 7.51 -48.77 13.93
C PHE A 10 6.61 -47.54 14.19
N ALA A 11 5.33 -47.64 13.90
CA ALA A 11 4.39 -46.54 14.07
C ALA A 11 4.19 -46.19 15.56
N ASP A 12 4.06 -47.20 16.42
CA ASP A 12 3.93 -47.03 17.88
C ASP A 12 5.22 -46.37 18.46
N ASN A 13 6.39 -46.87 18.11
CA ASN A 13 7.69 -46.30 18.54
C ASN A 13 7.93 -44.87 17.98
N TYR A 14 7.42 -44.55 16.78
CA TYR A 14 7.52 -43.23 16.20
C TYR A 14 6.72 -42.17 16.99
N ILE A 15 5.56 -42.56 17.50
CA ILE A 15 4.75 -41.73 18.39
C ILE A 15 5.42 -41.55 19.74
N GLU A 16 5.91 -42.66 20.34
CA GLU A 16 6.52 -42.68 21.68
C GLU A 16 7.81 -41.86 21.75
N ASN A 17 8.64 -41.85 20.71
CA ASN A 17 9.91 -41.15 20.67
C ASN A 17 9.86 -39.71 20.13
N GLY A 18 8.66 -39.15 19.97
CA GLY A 18 8.46 -37.77 19.54
C GLY A 18 8.76 -37.50 18.06
N GLY A 19 8.64 -38.52 17.19
CA GLY A 19 8.73 -38.34 15.73
C GLY A 19 10.11 -38.68 15.14
N ASN A 20 10.99 -39.34 15.87
CA ASN A 20 12.29 -39.78 15.35
C ASN A 20 12.17 -41.08 14.55
N ALA A 21 12.01 -40.96 13.22
CA ALA A 21 11.81 -42.11 12.34
C ALA A 21 12.96 -43.12 12.31
N SER A 22 14.22 -42.68 12.45
CA SER A 22 15.39 -43.56 12.45
C SER A 22 15.49 -44.38 13.73
N ALA A 23 15.19 -43.80 14.89
CA ALA A 23 15.10 -44.48 16.16
C ALA A 23 13.95 -45.48 16.15
N ALA A 24 12.73 -45.05 15.74
CA ALA A 24 11.57 -45.90 15.64
C ALA A 24 11.80 -47.16 14.77
N ALA A 25 12.52 -47.01 13.67
CA ALA A 25 12.85 -48.13 12.80
C ALA A 25 13.85 -49.11 13.47
N ARG A 26 14.84 -48.61 14.21
CA ARG A 26 15.75 -49.49 15.00
C ARG A 26 14.98 -50.30 16.04
N ASP A 27 14.16 -49.60 16.82
CA ASP A 27 13.39 -50.20 17.90
C ASP A 27 12.34 -51.19 17.40
N ALA A 28 11.83 -50.98 16.19
CA ALA A 28 10.96 -51.93 15.48
C ALA A 28 11.72 -53.14 14.86
N GLY A 29 13.03 -53.22 15.02
CA GLY A 29 13.85 -54.34 14.57
C GLY A 29 14.24 -54.29 13.09
N TYR A 30 14.31 -53.12 12.47
CA TYR A 30 14.97 -52.95 11.18
C TYR A 30 16.48 -52.91 11.32
N ARG A 31 17.24 -53.36 10.29
CA ARG A 31 18.71 -53.38 10.32
C ARG A 31 19.25 -51.97 10.54
N GLU A 32 20.20 -51.81 11.44
CA GLU A 32 20.73 -50.49 11.87
C GLU A 32 21.24 -49.63 10.72
N ARG A 33 21.97 -50.23 9.74
CA ARG A 33 22.47 -49.54 8.57
C ARG A 33 21.37 -49.05 7.62
N ALA A 34 20.14 -49.58 7.70
CA ALA A 34 19.01 -49.22 6.85
C ALA A 34 17.91 -48.48 7.64
N ALA A 35 18.09 -48.24 8.93
CA ALA A 35 17.02 -47.67 9.78
C ALA A 35 16.54 -46.28 9.33
N GLY A 36 17.47 -45.42 8.88
CA GLY A 36 17.11 -44.09 8.37
C GLY A 36 16.26 -44.13 7.10
N SER A 37 16.70 -44.91 6.10
CA SER A 37 15.96 -45.06 4.84
C SER A 37 14.63 -45.78 5.02
N MET A 38 14.59 -46.84 5.84
CA MET A 38 13.38 -47.59 6.15
C MET A 38 12.38 -46.77 6.95
N GLY A 39 12.84 -45.94 7.87
CA GLY A 39 12.01 -45.00 8.62
C GLY A 39 11.32 -44.00 7.70
N ALA A 40 12.10 -43.36 6.82
CA ALA A 40 11.57 -42.42 5.85
C ALA A 40 10.63 -43.07 4.82
N GLU A 41 10.91 -44.31 4.40
CA GLU A 41 10.04 -45.08 3.51
C GLU A 41 8.72 -45.45 4.18
N ASN A 42 8.77 -45.88 5.45
CA ASN A 42 7.58 -46.27 6.20
C ASN A 42 6.63 -45.05 6.39
N LEU A 43 7.13 -43.87 6.66
CA LEU A 43 6.32 -42.67 6.79
C LEU A 43 5.60 -42.28 5.47
N LYS A 44 6.14 -42.65 4.31
CA LYS A 44 5.52 -42.42 3.01
C LYS A 44 4.38 -43.40 2.69
N LYS A 45 4.23 -44.50 3.46
CA LYS A 45 3.17 -45.49 3.21
C LYS A 45 1.84 -45.02 3.80
N PRO A 46 0.79 -44.83 2.96
CA PRO A 46 -0.48 -44.25 3.41
C PRO A 46 -1.11 -44.96 4.60
N GLN A 47 -0.99 -46.28 4.64
CA GLN A 47 -1.52 -47.12 5.74
C GLN A 47 -0.81 -46.91 7.08
N ILE A 48 0.49 -46.61 7.05
CA ILE A 48 1.26 -46.32 8.28
C ILE A 48 0.95 -44.90 8.73
N ALA A 49 0.90 -43.94 7.81
CA ALA A 49 0.53 -42.55 8.09
C ALA A 49 -0.89 -42.46 8.71
N ALA A 50 -1.85 -43.19 8.15
CA ALA A 50 -3.21 -43.26 8.69
C ALA A 50 -3.26 -43.84 10.10
N TYR A 51 -2.50 -44.92 10.37
CA TYR A 51 -2.42 -45.53 11.70
C TYR A 51 -1.77 -44.60 12.72
N ILE A 52 -0.70 -43.89 12.33
CA ILE A 52 -0.05 -42.90 13.20
C ILE A 52 -1.05 -41.75 13.53
N ALA A 53 -1.77 -41.22 12.53
CA ALA A 53 -2.76 -40.17 12.73
C ALA A 53 -3.89 -40.62 13.68
N GLU A 54 -4.48 -41.80 13.45
CA GLU A 54 -5.54 -42.34 14.29
C GLU A 54 -5.06 -42.57 15.76
N ARG A 55 -3.83 -43.06 15.91
CA ARG A 55 -3.26 -43.33 17.22
C ARG A 55 -2.90 -42.05 17.97
N GLN A 56 -2.38 -41.06 17.27
CA GLN A 56 -2.08 -39.73 17.79
C GLN A 56 -3.37 -39.03 18.24
N GLU A 57 -4.41 -39.05 17.41
CA GLU A 57 -5.72 -38.49 17.72
C GLU A 57 -6.32 -39.11 18.98
N LYS A 58 -6.17 -40.44 19.15
CA LYS A 58 -6.61 -41.15 20.36
C LYS A 58 -5.83 -40.75 21.60
N ILE A 59 -4.50 -40.59 21.50
CA ILE A 59 -3.64 -40.15 22.61
C ILE A 59 -3.98 -38.71 22.98
N ASP A 60 -4.19 -37.84 21.99
CA ASP A 60 -4.53 -36.45 22.22
C ASP A 60 -5.95 -36.32 22.82
N SER A 61 -6.90 -37.18 22.42
CA SER A 61 -8.24 -37.24 23.02
C SER A 61 -8.23 -37.73 24.48
N ASP A 62 -7.33 -38.63 24.83
CA ASP A 62 -7.23 -39.19 26.20
C ASP A 62 -6.43 -38.28 27.17
N ARG A 63 -5.60 -37.33 26.66
CA ARG A 63 -4.74 -36.45 27.45
C ARG A 63 -5.20 -35.00 27.53
N ILE A 64 -5.98 -34.56 26.58
CA ILE A 64 -6.43 -33.16 26.47
C ILE A 64 -7.94 -33.15 26.64
N CYS A 65 -8.44 -32.32 27.59
CA CYS A 65 -9.87 -32.07 27.70
C CYS A 65 -10.47 -31.66 26.35
N THR A 66 -11.52 -32.32 25.94
CA THR A 66 -12.26 -31.95 24.73
C THR A 66 -12.86 -30.55 24.90
N LEU A 67 -13.09 -29.86 23.78
CA LEU A 67 -13.77 -28.58 23.79
C LEU A 67 -15.12 -28.65 24.52
N LYS A 68 -15.81 -29.78 24.40
CA LYS A 68 -17.08 -30.06 25.07
C LYS A 68 -16.91 -30.14 26.58
N GLU A 69 -15.93 -30.87 27.09
CA GLU A 69 -15.64 -30.95 28.52
C GLU A 69 -15.24 -29.61 29.12
N ILE A 70 -14.43 -28.81 28.40
CA ILE A 70 -14.08 -27.45 28.81
C ILE A 70 -15.34 -26.55 28.85
N GLN A 71 -16.24 -26.66 27.86
CA GLN A 71 -17.48 -25.91 27.85
C GLN A 71 -18.45 -26.33 28.96
N GLU A 72 -18.55 -27.63 29.25
CA GLU A 72 -19.35 -28.17 30.35
C GLU A 72 -18.81 -27.69 31.71
N LEU A 73 -17.50 -27.73 31.92
CA LEU A 73 -16.86 -27.22 33.13
C LEU A 73 -17.13 -25.71 33.29
N ARG A 74 -16.89 -24.91 32.26
CA ARG A 74 -17.17 -23.46 32.30
C ARG A 74 -18.63 -23.16 32.59
N SER A 75 -19.54 -23.94 32.01
CA SER A 75 -20.99 -23.80 32.25
C SER A 75 -21.34 -24.10 33.71
N ARG A 76 -20.72 -25.12 34.34
CA ARG A 76 -20.90 -25.42 35.76
C ARG A 76 -20.33 -24.34 36.66
N VAL A 77 -19.14 -23.77 36.29
CA VAL A 77 -18.55 -22.62 36.98
C VAL A 77 -19.48 -21.40 36.95
N VAL A 78 -20.05 -21.08 35.79
CA VAL A 78 -21.01 -19.95 35.63
C VAL A 78 -22.25 -20.16 36.48
N ARG A 79 -22.79 -21.40 36.52
CA ARG A 79 -23.98 -21.74 37.35
C ARG A 79 -23.67 -21.83 38.83
N GLY A 80 -22.39 -21.80 39.22
CA GLY A 80 -21.98 -21.91 40.62
C GLY A 80 -22.03 -23.34 41.19
N GLU A 81 -21.95 -24.33 40.32
CA GLU A 81 -21.93 -25.77 40.65
C GLU A 81 -20.51 -26.28 41.01
N GLU A 82 -19.48 -25.51 40.70
CA GLU A 82 -18.08 -25.82 40.98
C GLU A 82 -17.53 -25.01 42.17
N LYS A 83 -16.66 -25.63 42.94
CA LYS A 83 -16.00 -25.03 44.12
C LYS A 83 -14.50 -24.97 43.89
N ASP A 84 -13.80 -24.13 44.67
CA ASP A 84 -12.35 -24.04 44.65
C ASP A 84 -11.69 -25.27 45.36
N GLN A 85 -10.36 -25.31 45.35
CA GLN A 85 -9.58 -26.40 45.97
C GLN A 85 -9.81 -26.51 47.50
N PHE A 86 -10.44 -25.54 48.13
CA PHE A 86 -10.75 -25.52 49.56
C PHE A 86 -12.25 -25.80 49.83
N GLY A 87 -13.03 -26.10 48.80
CA GLY A 87 -14.45 -26.35 48.88
C GLY A 87 -15.33 -25.08 49.03
N LEU A 88 -14.75 -23.90 48.80
CA LEU A 88 -15.46 -22.63 48.82
C LEU A 88 -16.06 -22.30 47.45
N ASP A 89 -17.10 -21.47 47.45
CA ASP A 89 -17.73 -20.98 46.23
C ASP A 89 -16.75 -20.08 45.42
N LEU A 90 -16.65 -20.29 44.11
CA LEU A 90 -15.81 -19.52 43.22
C LEU A 90 -16.23 -18.04 43.23
N SER A 91 -15.25 -17.15 43.19
CA SER A 91 -15.47 -15.71 43.18
C SER A 91 -16.31 -15.24 41.99
N VAL A 92 -17.01 -14.12 42.12
CA VAL A 92 -17.75 -13.49 41.01
C VAL A 92 -16.83 -13.18 39.83
N ALA A 93 -15.57 -12.83 40.12
CA ALA A 93 -14.57 -12.54 39.07
C ALA A 93 -14.23 -13.80 38.25
N ASP A 94 -14.06 -14.97 38.90
CA ASP A 94 -13.77 -16.23 38.22
C ASP A 94 -14.96 -16.71 37.40
N ARG A 95 -16.18 -16.52 37.91
CA ARG A 95 -17.42 -16.83 37.18
C ARG A 95 -17.59 -15.94 35.96
N LEU A 96 -17.34 -14.63 36.06
CA LEU A 96 -17.35 -13.69 34.94
C LEU A 96 -16.31 -14.04 33.89
N LYS A 97 -15.09 -14.41 34.31
CA LYS A 97 -14.05 -14.85 33.39
C LYS A 97 -14.47 -16.13 32.64
N ALA A 98 -15.00 -17.12 33.34
CA ALA A 98 -15.51 -18.34 32.73
C ALA A 98 -16.66 -18.08 31.75
N ALA A 99 -17.59 -17.14 32.08
CA ALA A 99 -18.67 -16.74 31.20
C ALA A 99 -18.16 -16.07 29.91
N ASN A 100 -17.23 -15.13 30.01
CA ASN A 100 -16.60 -14.48 28.85
C ASN A 100 -15.85 -15.46 27.96
N ASP A 101 -15.15 -16.42 28.55
CA ASP A 101 -14.44 -17.45 27.79
C ASP A 101 -15.41 -18.45 27.11
N LEU A 102 -16.55 -18.74 27.75
CA LEU A 102 -17.61 -19.57 27.18
C LEU A 102 -18.28 -18.86 25.99
N GLU A 103 -18.60 -17.55 26.15
CA GLU A 103 -19.18 -16.73 25.09
C GLU A 103 -18.27 -16.67 23.86
N LYS A 104 -16.96 -16.46 24.06
CA LYS A 104 -15.97 -16.51 22.97
C LYS A 104 -15.94 -17.88 22.28
N ALA A 105 -15.96 -18.97 23.05
CA ALA A 105 -15.92 -20.32 22.49
C ALA A 105 -17.19 -20.66 21.69
N LEU A 106 -18.35 -20.20 22.14
CA LEU A 106 -19.62 -20.37 21.43
C LEU A 106 -19.64 -19.55 20.14
N SER A 107 -19.18 -18.29 20.18
CA SER A 107 -19.06 -17.44 19.01
C SER A 107 -18.14 -18.05 17.93
N ILE A 108 -17.01 -18.62 18.31
CA ILE A 108 -16.11 -19.31 17.38
C ILE A 108 -16.78 -20.53 16.76
N LYS A 109 -17.53 -21.30 17.55
CA LYS A 109 -18.26 -22.47 17.04
C LYS A 109 -19.36 -22.09 16.04
N GLU A 110 -20.14 -21.06 16.36
CA GLU A 110 -21.17 -20.51 15.46
C GLU A 110 -20.55 -20.03 14.15
N GLN A 111 -19.42 -19.34 14.21
CA GLN A 111 -18.69 -18.89 13.02
C GLN A 111 -18.19 -20.08 12.18
N GLN A 112 -17.68 -21.15 12.82
CA GLN A 112 -17.22 -22.34 12.11
C GLN A 112 -18.39 -23.09 11.45
N GLU A 113 -19.54 -23.18 12.11
CA GLU A 113 -20.75 -23.78 11.56
C GLU A 113 -21.32 -22.96 10.39
N ALA A 114 -21.35 -21.61 10.53
CA ALA A 114 -21.74 -20.70 9.46
C ALA A 114 -20.81 -20.83 8.24
N LEU A 115 -19.49 -20.90 8.48
CA LEU A 115 -18.50 -21.11 7.42
C LEU A 115 -18.69 -22.47 6.71
N ARG A 116 -18.95 -23.54 7.49
CA ARG A 116 -19.22 -24.87 6.90
C ARG A 116 -20.48 -24.84 6.04
N LYS A 117 -21.57 -24.24 6.56
CA LYS A 117 -22.84 -24.11 5.84
C LYS A 117 -22.67 -23.28 4.57
N ALA A 118 -21.96 -22.13 4.65
CA ALA A 118 -21.67 -21.30 3.49
C ALA A 118 -20.81 -22.03 2.43
N LYS A 119 -19.84 -22.87 2.86
CA LYS A 119 -19.08 -23.73 1.94
C LYS A 119 -19.94 -24.77 1.24
N GLU A 120 -20.89 -25.36 1.94
CA GLU A 120 -21.85 -26.33 1.39
C GLU A 120 -22.83 -25.66 0.42
N GLU A 121 -23.35 -24.48 0.78
CA GLU A 121 -24.20 -23.64 -0.06
C GLU A 121 -23.49 -23.14 -1.32
N ALA A 122 -22.25 -22.65 -1.18
CA ALA A 122 -21.44 -22.23 -2.33
C ALA A 122 -21.14 -23.39 -3.29
N ARG A 123 -20.91 -24.61 -2.76
CA ARG A 123 -20.73 -25.80 -3.59
C ARG A 123 -22.02 -26.20 -4.31
N ALA A 124 -23.18 -25.98 -3.69
CA ALA A 124 -24.49 -26.32 -4.26
C ALA A 124 -25.01 -25.28 -5.27
N ALA A 125 -24.69 -23.98 -5.04
CA ALA A 125 -25.15 -22.87 -5.87
C ALA A 125 -24.29 -22.64 -7.14
N GLY A 126 -23.12 -23.29 -7.24
CA GLY A 126 -22.13 -22.99 -8.27
C GLY A 126 -21.31 -21.73 -7.94
N GLU A 127 -20.31 -21.45 -8.77
CA GLU A 127 -19.45 -20.25 -8.59
C GLU A 127 -20.25 -18.97 -8.92
N TYR A 128 -20.11 -17.95 -8.09
CA TYR A 128 -20.66 -16.62 -8.35
C TYR A 128 -19.75 -15.90 -9.35
N HIS A 129 -20.33 -15.38 -10.42
CA HIS A 129 -19.62 -14.61 -11.42
C HIS A 129 -20.29 -13.24 -11.61
N ILE A 130 -19.47 -12.20 -11.56
CA ILE A 130 -19.92 -10.85 -11.96
C ILE A 130 -20.16 -10.82 -13.47
N ASP A 131 -21.10 -9.98 -13.88
CA ASP A 131 -21.26 -9.65 -15.29
C ASP A 131 -19.99 -8.92 -15.79
N LEU A 132 -19.47 -9.34 -16.93
CA LEU A 132 -18.26 -8.72 -17.48
C LEU A 132 -18.50 -7.28 -17.95
N ASP A 133 -19.75 -6.92 -18.24
CA ASP A 133 -20.11 -5.55 -18.65
C ASP A 133 -19.91 -4.50 -17.55
N VAL A 134 -19.64 -4.91 -16.31
CA VAL A 134 -19.35 -3.99 -15.21
C VAL A 134 -17.89 -3.52 -15.16
N ILE A 135 -17.00 -4.17 -15.92
CA ILE A 135 -15.58 -3.83 -16.05
C ILE A 135 -15.23 -3.58 -17.51
N ALA A 136 -14.24 -2.73 -17.78
CA ALA A 136 -13.81 -2.47 -19.16
C ALA A 136 -13.24 -3.72 -19.83
N ASP A 137 -13.48 -3.87 -21.13
CA ASP A 137 -13.14 -5.05 -21.95
C ASP A 137 -11.66 -5.46 -21.83
N VAL A 138 -10.77 -4.50 -21.65
CA VAL A 138 -9.33 -4.73 -21.44
C VAL A 138 -9.05 -5.62 -20.23
N PHE A 139 -9.94 -5.66 -19.23
CA PHE A 139 -9.82 -6.50 -18.04
C PHE A 139 -10.52 -7.86 -18.15
N HIS A 140 -11.24 -8.16 -19.24
CA HIS A 140 -11.87 -9.49 -19.43
C HIS A 140 -10.84 -10.63 -19.46
N PRO A 141 -9.65 -10.51 -20.09
CA PRO A 141 -8.61 -11.53 -19.99
C PRO A 141 -8.10 -11.72 -18.56
N LEU A 142 -7.90 -10.61 -17.81
CA LEU A 142 -7.53 -10.64 -16.40
C LEU A 142 -8.57 -11.41 -15.58
N MET A 143 -9.84 -11.09 -15.74
CA MET A 143 -10.93 -11.75 -15.01
C MET A 143 -11.02 -13.25 -15.31
N ARG A 144 -10.84 -13.63 -16.58
CA ARG A 144 -10.78 -15.05 -16.97
C ARG A 144 -9.60 -15.78 -16.35
N ASP A 145 -8.47 -15.12 -16.22
CA ASP A 145 -7.28 -15.67 -15.58
C ASP A 145 -7.47 -15.84 -14.08
N VAL A 146 -8.00 -14.84 -13.40
CA VAL A 146 -8.35 -14.86 -11.96
C VAL A 146 -9.30 -16.03 -11.65
N ARG A 147 -10.36 -16.21 -12.45
CA ARG A 147 -11.31 -17.32 -12.30
C ARG A 147 -10.65 -18.70 -12.45
N ARG A 148 -9.69 -18.81 -13.37
CA ARG A 148 -8.93 -20.06 -13.57
C ARG A 148 -7.84 -20.26 -12.51
N GLY A 149 -7.45 -19.21 -11.82
CA GLY A 149 -6.34 -19.22 -10.85
C GLY A 149 -5.01 -19.59 -11.50
N LYS A 150 -4.78 -19.13 -12.75
CA LYS A 150 -3.57 -19.46 -13.51
C LYS A 150 -2.35 -18.74 -13.00
N HIS A 151 -2.50 -17.44 -12.65
CA HIS A 151 -1.45 -16.64 -12.04
C HIS A 151 -1.83 -16.28 -10.60
N THR A 152 -0.86 -15.86 -9.82
CA THR A 152 -1.06 -15.45 -8.42
C THR A 152 -0.76 -13.97 -8.21
N GLU A 153 -0.12 -13.33 -9.18
CA GLU A 153 0.24 -11.93 -9.15
C GLU A 153 -0.30 -11.20 -10.38
N TYR A 154 -0.99 -10.09 -10.16
CA TYR A 154 -1.67 -9.29 -11.17
C TYR A 154 -1.21 -7.85 -11.06
N ILE A 155 -0.48 -7.36 -12.07
CA ILE A 155 0.10 -6.02 -12.06
C ILE A 155 -0.61 -5.19 -13.13
N LEU A 156 -1.22 -4.08 -12.72
CA LEU A 156 -2.04 -3.23 -13.55
C LEU A 156 -1.42 -1.82 -13.67
N PRO A 157 -0.36 -1.64 -14.47
CA PRO A 157 0.09 -0.32 -14.83
C PRO A 157 -0.88 0.29 -15.84
N GLY A 158 -1.22 1.56 -15.69
CA GLY A 158 -2.12 2.20 -16.65
C GLY A 158 -2.28 3.70 -16.45
N GLY A 159 -2.67 4.40 -17.51
CA GLY A 159 -2.90 5.83 -17.49
C GLY A 159 -4.09 6.26 -16.63
N ARG A 160 -4.27 7.57 -16.49
CA ARG A 160 -5.45 8.16 -15.86
C ARG A 160 -6.71 7.75 -16.63
N GLY A 161 -7.81 7.52 -15.93
CA GLY A 161 -9.09 7.13 -16.52
C GLY A 161 -9.15 5.68 -17.03
N SER A 162 -8.09 4.88 -16.88
CA SER A 162 -8.06 3.49 -17.37
C SER A 162 -8.88 2.51 -16.53
N THR A 163 -9.58 2.94 -15.50
CA THR A 163 -10.50 2.17 -14.63
C THR A 163 -9.90 0.93 -13.96
N LYS A 164 -8.57 0.82 -13.85
CA LYS A 164 -7.88 -0.34 -13.23
C LYS A 164 -8.31 -0.61 -11.78
N SER A 165 -8.42 0.44 -10.96
CA SER A 165 -8.88 0.33 -9.58
C SER A 165 -10.35 -0.09 -9.49
N SER A 166 -11.19 0.39 -10.43
CA SER A 166 -12.59 -0.03 -10.56
C SER A 166 -12.71 -1.51 -10.92
N GLY A 167 -11.88 -1.99 -11.86
CA GLY A 167 -11.82 -3.40 -12.24
C GLY A 167 -11.44 -4.29 -11.04
N ILE A 168 -10.34 -3.97 -10.34
CA ILE A 168 -9.92 -4.75 -9.16
C ILE A 168 -10.99 -4.75 -8.08
N SER A 169 -11.61 -3.59 -7.81
CA SER A 169 -12.64 -3.49 -6.78
C SER A 169 -13.91 -4.29 -7.09
N CYS A 170 -14.23 -4.53 -8.37
CA CYS A 170 -15.31 -5.44 -8.77
C CYS A 170 -14.90 -6.92 -8.68
N ILE A 171 -13.63 -7.26 -8.91
CA ILE A 171 -13.10 -8.63 -8.82
C ILE A 171 -13.09 -9.14 -7.37
N ILE A 172 -12.74 -8.29 -6.41
CA ILE A 172 -12.59 -8.70 -4.99
C ILE A 172 -13.88 -9.30 -4.39
N PRO A 173 -15.09 -8.74 -4.56
CA PRO A 173 -16.32 -9.34 -4.08
C PRO A 173 -16.60 -10.73 -4.66
N GLU A 174 -16.31 -10.97 -5.95
CA GLU A 174 -16.43 -12.31 -6.56
C GLU A 174 -15.49 -13.30 -5.88
N LEU A 175 -14.21 -12.91 -5.65
CA LEU A 175 -13.25 -13.76 -4.94
C LEU A 175 -13.69 -14.07 -3.50
N ILE A 176 -14.21 -13.09 -2.77
CA ILE A 176 -14.74 -13.27 -1.40
C ILE A 176 -15.87 -14.29 -1.39
N LYS A 177 -16.82 -14.18 -2.33
CA LYS A 177 -17.97 -15.11 -2.41
C LYS A 177 -17.54 -16.52 -2.78
N ASN A 178 -16.58 -16.67 -3.69
CA ASN A 178 -16.15 -17.98 -4.20
C ASN A 178 -15.12 -18.69 -3.29
N HIS A 179 -14.46 -17.95 -2.38
CA HIS A 179 -13.44 -18.50 -1.49
C HIS A 179 -13.75 -18.22 -0.02
N PRO A 180 -14.70 -18.96 0.61
CA PRO A 180 -15.23 -18.65 1.95
C PRO A 180 -14.22 -18.63 3.10
N SER A 181 -12.96 -19.03 2.87
CA SER A 181 -11.87 -18.98 3.85
C SER A 181 -10.90 -17.81 3.61
N MET A 182 -11.07 -17.05 2.51
CA MET A 182 -10.19 -15.95 2.16
C MET A 182 -10.71 -14.62 2.70
N HIS A 183 -9.83 -13.85 3.32
CA HIS A 183 -10.02 -12.45 3.62
C HIS A 183 -9.20 -11.62 2.64
N ALA A 184 -9.56 -10.34 2.50
CA ALA A 184 -8.82 -9.40 1.68
C ALA A 184 -8.10 -8.35 2.54
N LEU A 185 -6.91 -7.92 2.09
CA LEU A 185 -6.18 -6.79 2.63
C LEU A 185 -5.88 -5.81 1.51
N ILE A 186 -6.35 -4.58 1.66
CA ILE A 186 -6.13 -3.49 0.70
C ILE A 186 -5.24 -2.45 1.37
N LEU A 187 -4.16 -2.11 0.70
CA LEU A 187 -3.14 -1.21 1.22
C LEU A 187 -2.91 -0.02 0.30
N ARG A 188 -2.75 1.14 0.92
CA ARG A 188 -2.10 2.31 0.33
C ARG A 188 -0.85 2.65 1.14
N LYS A 189 0.11 3.35 0.54
CA LYS A 189 1.29 3.80 1.26
C LYS A 189 0.91 4.68 2.44
N VAL A 190 -0.04 5.59 2.27
CA VAL A 190 -0.47 6.58 3.27
C VAL A 190 -1.88 6.24 3.77
N GLY A 191 -2.01 5.99 5.08
CA GLY A 191 -3.25 5.50 5.70
C GLY A 191 -4.40 6.51 5.72
N ASN A 192 -4.14 7.80 5.82
CA ASN A 192 -5.19 8.84 5.89
C ASN A 192 -5.94 9.05 4.57
N THR A 193 -5.43 8.57 3.44
CA THR A 193 -6.10 8.64 2.14
C THR A 193 -7.07 7.50 1.86
N ILE A 194 -7.12 6.49 2.72
CA ILE A 194 -7.92 5.26 2.54
C ILE A 194 -9.41 5.55 2.40
N LYS A 195 -9.95 6.48 3.21
CA LYS A 195 -11.38 6.78 3.28
C LYS A 195 -11.95 7.16 1.91
N ASP A 196 -11.31 8.12 1.27
CA ASP A 196 -11.79 8.78 0.06
C ASP A 196 -11.22 8.13 -1.22
N SER A 197 -10.45 7.05 -1.07
CA SER A 197 -9.89 6.27 -2.17
C SER A 197 -10.42 4.83 -2.17
N VAL A 198 -9.58 3.86 -1.78
CA VAL A 198 -9.88 2.42 -1.89
C VAL A 198 -11.12 1.97 -1.09
N PHE A 199 -11.43 2.62 0.04
CA PHE A 199 -12.63 2.28 0.80
C PHE A 199 -13.90 2.79 0.07
N ALA A 200 -13.90 4.03 -0.42
CA ALA A 200 -14.98 4.56 -1.25
C ALA A 200 -15.13 3.77 -2.56
N GLN A 201 -14.01 3.38 -3.18
CA GLN A 201 -13.98 2.58 -4.39
C GLN A 201 -14.62 1.19 -4.18
N MET A 202 -14.30 0.52 -3.07
CA MET A 202 -14.92 -0.77 -2.73
C MET A 202 -16.42 -0.64 -2.44
N LYS A 203 -16.85 0.43 -1.76
CA LYS A 203 -18.29 0.70 -1.57
C LYS A 203 -19.01 0.88 -2.91
N TRP A 204 -18.43 1.67 -3.81
CA TRP A 204 -18.96 1.86 -5.16
C TRP A 204 -19.08 0.52 -5.90
N ALA A 205 -18.03 -0.32 -5.86
CA ALA A 205 -18.04 -1.61 -6.54
C ALA A 205 -19.13 -2.56 -6.01
N ILE A 206 -19.27 -2.65 -4.69
CA ILE A 206 -20.30 -3.47 -4.03
C ILE A 206 -21.70 -2.98 -4.45
N ALA A 207 -21.94 -1.67 -4.48
CA ALA A 207 -23.20 -1.09 -4.94
C ALA A 207 -23.44 -1.35 -6.44
N LYS A 208 -22.41 -1.16 -7.28
CA LYS A 208 -22.49 -1.43 -8.72
C LYS A 208 -22.86 -2.89 -9.03
N LEU A 209 -22.44 -3.82 -8.17
CA LEU A 209 -22.75 -5.24 -8.27
C LEU A 209 -24.09 -5.62 -7.61
N GLY A 210 -24.81 -4.70 -6.98
CA GLY A 210 -26.07 -4.96 -6.28
C GLY A 210 -25.91 -5.83 -5.03
N LEU A 211 -24.77 -5.73 -4.35
CA LEU A 211 -24.41 -6.61 -3.21
C LEU A 211 -24.45 -5.87 -1.85
N GLU A 212 -25.03 -4.66 -1.77
CA GLU A 212 -25.00 -3.85 -0.55
C GLU A 212 -25.60 -4.56 0.68
N GLU A 213 -26.64 -5.33 0.50
CA GLU A 213 -27.30 -6.06 1.60
C GLU A 213 -26.44 -7.21 2.15
N GLU A 214 -25.50 -7.72 1.34
CA GLU A 214 -24.59 -8.78 1.75
C GLU A 214 -23.34 -8.27 2.47
N PHE A 215 -23.06 -6.94 2.45
CA PHE A 215 -21.84 -6.37 3.02
C PHE A 215 -22.13 -5.28 4.06
N ARG A 216 -21.44 -5.35 5.20
CA ARG A 216 -21.49 -4.34 6.26
C ARG A 216 -20.22 -3.50 6.24
N PHE A 217 -20.38 -2.17 6.25
CA PHE A 217 -19.30 -1.19 6.22
C PHE A 217 -18.99 -0.65 7.62
N LYS A 218 -17.70 -0.62 7.99
CA LYS A 218 -17.21 -0.04 9.23
C LYS A 218 -16.08 0.95 8.92
N THR A 219 -16.12 2.13 9.56
CA THR A 219 -15.16 3.21 9.29
C THR A 219 -14.07 3.38 10.36
N SER A 220 -14.21 2.70 11.51
CA SER A 220 -13.20 2.77 12.57
C SER A 220 -13.08 1.40 13.28
N PRO A 221 -12.03 0.63 12.98
CA PRO A 221 -11.13 0.73 11.83
C PRO A 221 -11.86 0.52 10.49
N PHE A 222 -11.26 0.95 9.36
CA PHE A 222 -11.83 0.69 8.04
C PHE A 222 -11.85 -0.79 7.74
N GLU A 223 -13.05 -1.36 7.65
CA GLU A 223 -13.29 -2.77 7.35
C GLU A 223 -14.64 -2.93 6.64
N ILE A 224 -14.73 -3.89 5.74
CA ILE A 224 -15.99 -4.33 5.14
C ILE A 224 -16.15 -5.81 5.46
N THR A 225 -17.31 -6.20 5.96
CA THR A 225 -17.61 -7.59 6.33
C THR A 225 -18.63 -8.16 5.37
N TYR A 226 -18.31 -9.29 4.75
CA TYR A 226 -19.26 -10.10 3.99
C TYR A 226 -20.11 -10.91 4.98
N MET A 227 -21.39 -10.56 5.09
CA MET A 227 -22.27 -11.02 6.16
C MET A 227 -22.55 -12.52 6.17
N PRO A 228 -22.72 -13.22 5.00
CA PRO A 228 -23.02 -14.64 5.00
C PRO A 228 -21.98 -15.53 5.67
N THR A 229 -20.69 -15.17 5.57
CA THR A 229 -19.58 -15.98 6.09
C THR A 229 -18.75 -15.29 7.16
N GLY A 230 -18.90 -13.97 7.34
CA GLY A 230 -18.10 -13.17 8.27
C GLY A 230 -16.71 -12.81 7.76
N GLN A 231 -16.38 -13.09 6.49
CA GLN A 231 -15.10 -12.69 5.89
C GLN A 231 -14.95 -11.18 5.90
N LYS A 232 -13.71 -10.71 6.01
CA LYS A 232 -13.41 -9.27 6.11
C LYS A 232 -12.50 -8.81 4.98
N ILE A 233 -12.75 -7.60 4.52
CA ILE A 233 -11.85 -6.79 3.69
C ILE A 233 -11.27 -5.73 4.61
N TYR A 234 -9.96 -5.82 4.88
CA TYR A 234 -9.23 -4.91 5.74
C TYR A 234 -8.58 -3.81 4.92
N PHE A 235 -8.56 -2.58 5.44
CA PHE A 235 -7.89 -1.44 4.82
C PHE A 235 -6.86 -0.88 5.79
N ARG A 236 -5.60 -0.77 5.36
CA ARG A 236 -4.51 -0.25 6.20
C ARG A 236 -3.55 0.61 5.38
N GLY A 237 -2.89 1.56 6.06
CA GLY A 237 -1.72 2.26 5.53
C GLY A 237 -0.46 1.39 5.70
N ALA A 238 0.44 1.46 4.73
CA ALA A 238 1.76 0.83 4.83
C ALA A 238 2.80 1.73 5.50
N ASP A 239 2.38 2.91 5.97
CA ASP A 239 3.14 3.83 6.82
C ASP A 239 3.52 3.21 8.18
N ASP A 240 2.78 2.20 8.63
CA ASP A 240 3.07 1.45 9.85
C ASP A 240 3.09 -0.07 9.58
N PRO A 241 4.29 -0.65 9.36
CA PRO A 241 4.44 -2.09 9.11
C PRO A 241 3.92 -2.98 10.25
N LEU A 242 3.85 -2.47 11.49
CA LEU A 242 3.35 -3.23 12.64
C LEU A 242 1.84 -3.47 12.51
N LYS A 243 1.10 -2.52 11.97
CA LYS A 243 -0.34 -2.67 11.72
C LYS A 243 -0.65 -3.80 10.74
N ILE A 244 0.20 -4.00 9.73
CA ILE A 244 0.05 -5.08 8.75
C ILE A 244 0.33 -6.44 9.40
N LYS A 245 1.44 -6.55 10.16
CA LYS A 245 1.83 -7.78 10.85
C LYS A 245 0.84 -8.24 11.91
N SER A 246 0.07 -7.31 12.48
CA SER A 246 -0.90 -7.58 13.54
C SER A 246 -2.26 -8.09 13.05
N ILE A 247 -2.52 -8.05 11.74
CA ILE A 247 -3.80 -8.52 11.20
C ILE A 247 -3.86 -10.05 11.30
N LYS A 248 -4.79 -10.52 12.11
CA LYS A 248 -5.10 -11.94 12.27
C LYS A 248 -6.60 -12.12 12.08
N PRO A 249 -7.04 -12.70 10.96
CA PRO A 249 -8.44 -13.07 10.78
C PRO A 249 -8.88 -14.04 11.88
N GLU A 250 -10.14 -13.95 12.28
CA GLU A 250 -10.73 -14.85 13.29
C GLU A 250 -10.81 -16.30 12.78
N PHE A 251 -10.90 -16.46 11.45
CA PHE A 251 -10.85 -17.74 10.75
C PHE A 251 -10.20 -17.54 9.38
N GLY A 252 -9.88 -18.63 8.70
CA GLY A 252 -9.31 -18.58 7.36
C GLY A 252 -7.94 -17.87 7.30
N TYR A 253 -7.69 -17.16 6.23
CA TYR A 253 -6.43 -16.48 5.97
C TYR A 253 -6.62 -15.29 5.03
N ILE A 254 -5.63 -14.38 4.98
CA ILE A 254 -5.59 -13.32 3.98
C ILE A 254 -5.09 -13.95 2.67
N GLY A 255 -6.00 -14.18 1.73
CA GLY A 255 -5.72 -14.74 0.41
C GLY A 255 -5.80 -13.71 -0.72
N ILE A 256 -6.30 -12.51 -0.44
CA ILE A 256 -6.42 -11.42 -1.41
C ILE A 256 -5.65 -10.22 -0.87
N LEU A 257 -4.67 -9.74 -1.63
CA LEU A 257 -3.87 -8.55 -1.32
C LEU A 257 -3.96 -7.56 -2.48
N TRP A 258 -4.29 -6.31 -2.21
CA TRP A 258 -4.24 -5.25 -3.20
C TRP A 258 -3.38 -4.08 -2.70
N LEU A 259 -2.32 -3.78 -3.46
CA LEU A 259 -1.46 -2.61 -3.27
C LEU A 259 -1.88 -1.55 -4.30
N GLU A 260 -2.52 -0.50 -3.84
CA GLU A 260 -2.96 0.64 -4.66
C GLU A 260 -1.90 1.73 -4.62
N GLU A 261 -1.63 2.34 -5.77
CA GLU A 261 -0.55 3.30 -5.99
C GLU A 261 0.82 2.68 -5.64
N LEU A 262 1.14 1.58 -6.32
CA LEU A 262 2.37 0.80 -6.10
C LEU A 262 3.63 1.67 -6.13
N ASP A 263 3.69 2.65 -7.01
CA ASP A 263 4.80 3.58 -7.19
C ASP A 263 5.14 4.40 -5.94
N GLN A 264 4.20 4.56 -5.01
CA GLN A 264 4.40 5.27 -3.75
C GLN A 264 5.12 4.45 -2.68
N PHE A 265 5.19 3.13 -2.83
CA PHE A 265 5.94 2.28 -1.91
C PHE A 265 7.44 2.48 -2.09
N ALA A 266 8.24 2.18 -1.04
CA ALA A 266 9.67 2.48 -1.04
C ALA A 266 10.50 1.61 -2.01
N GLY A 267 9.91 0.51 -2.52
CA GLY A 267 10.60 -0.37 -3.46
C GLY A 267 10.15 -1.83 -3.37
N PRO A 268 10.76 -2.71 -4.18
CA PRO A 268 10.38 -4.12 -4.26
C PRO A 268 10.61 -4.88 -2.94
N GLU A 269 11.54 -4.44 -2.11
CA GLU A 269 11.79 -5.06 -0.80
C GLU A 269 10.65 -4.81 0.20
N GLU A 270 10.09 -3.60 0.20
CA GLU A 270 8.91 -3.29 1.01
C GLU A 270 7.71 -4.11 0.55
N VAL A 271 7.47 -4.18 -0.76
CA VAL A 271 6.39 -4.99 -1.35
C VAL A 271 6.53 -6.45 -0.95
N ARG A 272 7.73 -7.03 -1.09
CA ARG A 272 8.01 -8.41 -0.67
C ARG A 272 7.77 -8.63 0.83
N SER A 273 8.22 -7.71 1.68
CA SER A 273 8.01 -7.77 3.13
C SER A 273 6.53 -7.74 3.50
N ILE A 274 5.74 -6.90 2.82
CA ILE A 274 4.28 -6.82 2.98
C ILE A 274 3.63 -8.14 2.56
N GLN A 275 3.96 -8.67 1.38
CA GLN A 275 3.42 -9.92 0.88
C GLN A 275 3.68 -11.07 1.83
N GLN A 276 4.92 -11.23 2.32
CA GLN A 276 5.29 -12.26 3.29
C GLN A 276 4.60 -12.09 4.64
N SER A 277 4.27 -10.85 5.02
CA SER A 277 3.58 -10.56 6.27
C SER A 277 2.08 -10.80 6.17
N ALA A 278 1.47 -10.49 5.03
CA ALA A 278 0.03 -10.56 4.81
C ALA A 278 -0.42 -11.96 4.39
N ILE A 279 0.23 -12.55 3.38
CA ILE A 279 -0.18 -13.84 2.80
C ILE A 279 0.44 -14.98 3.62
N ARG A 280 -0.38 -15.55 4.51
CA ARG A 280 0.02 -16.67 5.38
C ARG A 280 -1.12 -17.63 5.54
N GLY A 281 -0.83 -18.91 5.35
CA GLY A 281 -1.84 -19.98 5.42
C GLY A 281 -2.66 -20.05 4.13
N GLY A 282 -3.26 -21.20 3.89
CA GLY A 282 -4.00 -21.46 2.67
C GLY A 282 -3.13 -21.82 1.48
N ASP A 283 -3.80 -22.27 0.42
CA ASP A 283 -3.18 -22.86 -0.78
C ASP A 283 -3.33 -21.97 -2.03
N LYS A 284 -4.09 -20.87 -1.93
CA LYS A 284 -4.29 -19.89 -3.01
C LYS A 284 -4.10 -18.47 -2.51
N ALA A 285 -3.53 -17.62 -3.37
CA ALA A 285 -3.42 -16.19 -3.15
C ALA A 285 -3.63 -15.41 -4.45
N TYR A 286 -4.22 -14.22 -4.33
CA TYR A 286 -4.42 -13.25 -5.42
C TYR A 286 -3.82 -11.93 -4.98
N ARG A 287 -2.76 -11.49 -5.67
CA ARG A 287 -1.99 -10.28 -5.35
C ARG A 287 -2.16 -9.27 -6.47
N PHE A 288 -2.93 -8.23 -6.23
CA PHE A 288 -3.16 -7.14 -7.18
C PHE A 288 -2.24 -5.96 -6.85
N LYS A 289 -1.71 -5.33 -7.89
CA LYS A 289 -0.91 -4.10 -7.82
C LYS A 289 -1.37 -3.16 -8.91
N SER A 290 -1.75 -1.95 -8.54
CA SER A 290 -2.25 -0.95 -9.47
C SER A 290 -1.52 0.37 -9.27
N PHE A 291 -1.16 1.04 -10.34
CA PHE A 291 -0.51 2.35 -10.30
C PHE A 291 -0.52 3.04 -11.67
N ASN A 292 -0.27 4.34 -11.64
CA ASN A 292 0.06 5.09 -12.84
C ASN A 292 1.58 5.10 -13.01
N PRO A 293 2.13 4.62 -14.15
CA PRO A 293 3.56 4.55 -14.35
C PRO A 293 4.21 5.92 -14.18
N PRO A 294 5.18 6.06 -13.26
CA PRO A 294 5.99 7.27 -13.18
C PRO A 294 6.69 7.55 -14.52
N ARG A 295 6.95 8.83 -14.79
CA ARG A 295 7.57 9.26 -16.06
C ARG A 295 8.95 8.65 -16.27
N SER A 296 9.72 8.53 -15.20
CA SER A 296 11.08 7.97 -15.24
C SER A 296 11.08 6.47 -15.51
N LYS A 297 11.77 6.04 -16.57
CA LYS A 297 11.95 4.62 -16.90
C LYS A 297 12.74 3.85 -15.85
N ILE A 298 13.62 4.53 -15.12
CA ILE A 298 14.44 3.90 -14.06
C ILE A 298 13.71 3.88 -12.70
N ASN A 299 12.49 4.42 -12.61
CA ASN A 299 11.70 4.28 -11.40
C ASN A 299 11.46 2.79 -11.12
N TRP A 300 11.64 2.42 -9.87
CA TRP A 300 11.57 1.02 -9.43
C TRP A 300 10.26 0.31 -9.81
N ALA A 301 9.12 1.04 -9.79
CA ALA A 301 7.82 0.44 -10.13
C ALA A 301 7.74 0.08 -11.63
N ASN A 302 8.32 0.92 -12.53
CA ASN A 302 8.40 0.62 -13.95
C ASN A 302 9.34 -0.57 -14.21
N GLN A 303 10.53 -0.59 -13.58
CA GLN A 303 11.45 -1.72 -13.67
C GLN A 303 10.84 -3.01 -13.11
N TYR A 304 10.11 -2.90 -12.00
CA TYR A 304 9.42 -4.04 -11.41
C TYR A 304 8.41 -4.70 -12.37
N VAL A 305 7.66 -3.89 -13.13
CA VAL A 305 6.72 -4.39 -14.15
C VAL A 305 7.48 -5.10 -15.29
N GLU A 306 8.54 -4.48 -15.80
CA GLU A 306 9.36 -5.07 -16.87
C GLU A 306 9.98 -6.39 -16.41
N GLU A 307 10.51 -6.44 -15.19
CA GLU A 307 11.05 -7.69 -14.64
C GLU A 307 9.99 -8.77 -14.47
N ALA A 308 8.82 -8.42 -13.95
CA ALA A 308 7.72 -9.35 -13.76
C ALA A 308 7.25 -9.94 -15.10
N GLU A 309 7.10 -9.09 -16.13
CA GLU A 309 6.64 -9.50 -17.46
C GLU A 309 7.59 -10.51 -18.13
N PHE A 310 8.92 -10.39 -17.90
CA PHE A 310 9.91 -11.24 -18.54
C PHE A 310 10.40 -12.42 -17.69
N LYS A 311 10.32 -12.31 -16.34
CA LYS A 311 11.00 -13.25 -15.44
C LYS A 311 10.07 -13.98 -14.48
N ASP A 312 8.87 -13.48 -14.22
CA ASP A 312 7.97 -14.08 -13.23
C ASP A 312 6.80 -14.82 -13.89
N PRO A 313 6.83 -16.15 -13.95
CA PRO A 313 5.76 -16.95 -14.54
C PRO A 313 4.46 -16.91 -13.74
N GLU A 314 4.51 -16.44 -12.50
CA GLU A 314 3.35 -16.29 -11.62
C GLU A 314 2.64 -14.94 -11.79
N ALA A 315 3.23 -14.01 -12.57
CA ALA A 315 2.72 -12.67 -12.77
C ALA A 315 2.01 -12.51 -14.13
N LEU A 316 0.86 -11.83 -14.09
CA LEU A 316 0.17 -11.34 -15.29
C LEU A 316 0.19 -9.81 -15.27
N VAL A 317 0.80 -9.19 -16.27
CA VAL A 317 0.78 -7.74 -16.46
C VAL A 317 -0.38 -7.36 -17.37
N CYS A 318 -1.25 -6.47 -16.91
CA CYS A 318 -2.40 -5.97 -17.65
C CYS A 318 -2.30 -4.44 -17.79
N ARG A 319 -1.87 -3.97 -18.97
CA ARG A 319 -1.75 -2.54 -19.29
C ARG A 319 -3.10 -2.00 -19.75
N SER A 320 -3.42 -0.76 -19.35
CA SER A 320 -4.68 -0.13 -19.73
C SER A 320 -4.55 1.38 -19.86
N THR A 321 -5.36 1.95 -20.73
CA THR A 321 -5.45 3.38 -21.00
C THR A 321 -6.91 3.83 -20.92
N TYR A 322 -7.16 5.13 -20.96
CA TYR A 322 -8.53 5.64 -21.04
C TYR A 322 -9.24 5.25 -22.35
N LYS A 323 -8.50 4.93 -23.41
CA LYS A 323 -9.05 4.50 -24.70
C LYS A 323 -9.64 3.08 -24.67
N ASP A 324 -9.27 2.30 -23.66
CA ASP A 324 -9.78 0.95 -23.44
C ASP A 324 -11.09 0.95 -22.63
N VAL A 325 -11.62 2.14 -22.31
CA VAL A 325 -12.78 2.35 -21.47
C VAL A 325 -13.89 2.99 -22.30
N PRO A 326 -15.17 2.56 -22.16
CA PRO A 326 -16.28 3.24 -22.81
C PRO A 326 -16.29 4.74 -22.49
N ALA A 327 -16.36 5.58 -23.50
CA ALA A 327 -16.25 7.03 -23.35
C ALA A 327 -17.35 7.61 -22.41
N GLU A 328 -18.52 7.01 -22.39
CA GLU A 328 -19.63 7.36 -21.50
C GLU A 328 -19.33 7.17 -20.01
N TRP A 329 -18.36 6.29 -19.66
CA TRP A 329 -17.94 6.10 -18.27
C TRP A 329 -16.99 7.20 -17.78
N LEU A 330 -16.27 7.82 -18.71
CA LEU A 330 -15.29 8.86 -18.40
C LEU A 330 -15.91 10.28 -18.45
N GLY A 331 -16.90 10.45 -19.30
CA GLY A 331 -17.50 11.75 -19.58
C GLY A 331 -16.73 12.56 -20.63
N GLU A 332 -17.45 13.38 -21.37
CA GLU A 332 -16.92 14.15 -22.50
C GLU A 332 -15.79 15.11 -22.11
N GLN A 333 -15.92 15.77 -20.95
CA GLN A 333 -14.91 16.72 -20.48
C GLN A 333 -13.55 16.03 -20.23
N PHE A 334 -13.54 14.84 -19.63
CA PHE A 334 -12.31 14.08 -19.40
C PHE A 334 -11.59 13.74 -20.71
N VAL A 335 -12.34 13.33 -21.72
CA VAL A 335 -11.80 13.00 -23.04
C VAL A 335 -11.25 14.24 -23.73
N ASN A 336 -11.97 15.36 -23.66
CA ASN A 336 -11.53 16.64 -24.23
C ASN A 336 -10.24 17.15 -23.55
N ASP A 337 -10.12 17.02 -22.23
CA ASP A 337 -8.91 17.39 -21.49
C ASP A 337 -7.70 16.51 -21.89
N ALA A 338 -7.93 15.22 -22.11
CA ALA A 338 -6.90 14.31 -22.59
C ALA A 338 -6.41 14.68 -24.00
N GLU A 339 -7.33 14.91 -24.94
CA GLU A 339 -6.98 15.28 -26.32
C GLU A 339 -6.34 16.68 -26.37
N HIS A 340 -6.80 17.63 -25.55
CA HIS A 340 -6.13 18.92 -25.43
C HIS A 340 -4.69 18.79 -24.91
N LEU A 341 -4.47 17.97 -23.87
CA LEU A 341 -3.11 17.74 -23.39
C LEU A 341 -2.22 17.11 -24.47
N LYS A 342 -2.77 16.22 -25.28
CA LYS A 342 -2.06 15.61 -26.42
C LYS A 342 -1.57 16.64 -27.42
N GLU A 343 -2.36 17.70 -27.67
CA GLU A 343 -1.98 18.78 -28.59
C GLU A 343 -0.92 19.70 -27.98
N VAL A 344 -1.06 20.08 -26.70
CA VAL A 344 -0.18 21.08 -26.07
C VAL A 344 1.07 20.50 -25.43
N ASN A 345 1.02 19.24 -24.98
CA ASN A 345 2.15 18.54 -24.36
C ASN A 345 2.06 17.02 -24.59
N PRO A 346 2.46 16.56 -25.80
CA PRO A 346 2.40 15.14 -26.17
C PRO A 346 3.14 14.21 -25.20
N ASP A 347 4.28 14.63 -24.64
CA ASP A 347 5.06 13.83 -23.70
C ASP A 347 4.31 13.60 -22.37
N ALA A 348 3.65 14.64 -21.86
CA ALA A 348 2.80 14.51 -20.67
C ALA A 348 1.59 13.61 -20.96
N TYR A 349 0.97 13.76 -22.12
CA TYR A 349 -0.14 12.91 -22.55
C TYR A 349 0.25 11.42 -22.61
N GLU A 350 1.39 11.11 -23.26
CA GLU A 350 1.90 9.74 -23.35
C GLU A 350 2.16 9.12 -21.98
N ASN A 351 2.63 9.90 -21.00
CA ASN A 351 2.81 9.39 -19.66
C ASN A 351 1.50 9.32 -18.86
N GLU A 352 0.78 10.43 -18.74
CA GLU A 352 -0.35 10.54 -17.82
C GLU A 352 -1.58 9.74 -18.28
N TYR A 353 -1.91 9.78 -19.58
CA TYR A 353 -3.10 9.13 -20.13
C TYR A 353 -2.82 7.79 -20.80
N MET A 354 -1.67 7.65 -21.45
CA MET A 354 -1.29 6.40 -22.11
C MET A 354 -0.48 5.47 -21.21
N GLY A 355 0.01 5.96 -20.06
CA GLY A 355 0.74 5.15 -19.09
C GLY A 355 2.14 4.74 -19.54
N HIS A 356 2.74 5.49 -20.47
CA HIS A 356 4.08 5.23 -20.96
C HIS A 356 5.13 5.95 -20.12
N ALA A 357 6.10 5.22 -19.58
CA ALA A 357 7.28 5.81 -18.99
C ALA A 357 8.19 6.35 -20.10
N ASN A 358 8.06 7.63 -20.42
CA ASN A 358 8.77 8.29 -21.52
C ASN A 358 9.92 9.20 -21.07
N GLY A 359 10.16 9.35 -19.77
CA GLY A 359 11.32 10.03 -19.23
C GLY A 359 12.59 9.20 -19.43
N ASN A 360 13.68 9.88 -19.74
CA ASN A 360 14.99 9.25 -19.96
C ASN A 360 15.73 8.88 -18.67
N GLY A 361 15.07 8.99 -17.52
CA GLY A 361 15.62 8.70 -16.19
C GLY A 361 16.58 9.77 -15.68
N GLY A 362 16.60 10.94 -16.31
CA GLY A 362 17.46 12.06 -15.96
C GLY A 362 16.78 13.14 -15.14
N ASN A 363 15.46 13.10 -14.91
CA ASN A 363 14.75 14.11 -14.16
C ASN A 363 15.17 14.07 -12.68
N VAL A 364 15.49 15.24 -12.13
CA VAL A 364 15.85 15.38 -10.72
C VAL A 364 14.62 15.22 -9.82
N PHE A 365 13.46 15.68 -10.26
CA PHE A 365 12.20 15.57 -9.53
C PHE A 365 11.26 14.58 -10.22
N GLU A 366 11.00 13.46 -9.57
CA GLU A 366 10.18 12.37 -10.13
C GLU A 366 8.73 12.44 -9.67
N PHE A 367 8.46 12.98 -8.47
CA PHE A 367 7.13 13.03 -7.87
C PHE A 367 6.44 14.39 -8.10
N VAL A 368 6.20 14.72 -9.36
CA VAL A 368 5.54 15.98 -9.76
C VAL A 368 4.13 15.72 -10.25
N GLU A 369 3.15 16.36 -9.62
CA GLU A 369 1.75 16.37 -10.08
C GLU A 369 1.40 17.75 -10.64
N VAL A 370 0.99 17.81 -11.90
CA VAL A 370 0.54 19.03 -12.55
C VAL A 370 -0.98 19.07 -12.56
N ARG A 371 -1.58 19.98 -11.78
CA ARG A 371 -3.03 20.20 -11.73
C ARG A 371 -3.39 21.60 -11.27
N ALA A 372 -4.62 22.01 -11.52
CA ALA A 372 -5.16 23.23 -10.93
C ALA A 372 -5.24 23.10 -9.39
N ILE A 373 -4.93 24.21 -8.70
CA ILE A 373 -5.09 24.37 -7.26
C ILE A 373 -6.16 25.44 -7.04
N THR A 374 -7.29 25.06 -6.43
CA THR A 374 -8.42 25.97 -6.26
C THR A 374 -8.19 26.97 -5.11
N ASP A 375 -8.86 28.12 -5.17
CA ASP A 375 -8.78 29.10 -4.07
C ASP A 375 -9.39 28.54 -2.77
N GLU A 376 -10.35 27.62 -2.88
CA GLU A 376 -10.92 26.90 -1.75
C GLU A 376 -9.87 26.01 -1.08
N GLU A 377 -9.09 25.22 -1.84
CA GLU A 377 -7.97 24.44 -1.31
C GLU A 377 -6.98 25.35 -0.57
N ILE A 378 -6.60 26.48 -1.18
CA ILE A 378 -5.63 27.43 -0.61
C ILE A 378 -6.15 28.04 0.69
N SER A 379 -7.45 28.29 0.82
CA SER A 379 -8.05 28.88 2.02
C SER A 379 -7.91 28.00 3.27
N HIS A 380 -7.67 26.71 3.11
CA HIS A 380 -7.45 25.75 4.20
C HIS A 380 -5.96 25.53 4.53
N MET A 381 -5.05 26.23 3.83
CA MET A 381 -3.60 26.10 4.00
C MET A 381 -3.10 27.15 4.99
N ASP A 382 -2.86 26.76 6.23
CA ASP A 382 -2.60 27.67 7.34
C ASP A 382 -1.12 27.96 7.61
N ARG A 383 -0.20 27.14 7.11
CA ARG A 383 1.24 27.26 7.34
C ARG A 383 2.02 27.32 6.04
N LEU A 384 2.27 28.53 5.58
CA LEU A 384 2.94 28.76 4.30
C LEU A 384 4.47 28.91 4.46
N TYR A 385 5.16 28.53 3.40
CA TYR A 385 6.62 28.66 3.29
C TYR A 385 6.95 29.53 2.09
N CYS A 386 7.82 30.53 2.30
CA CYS A 386 8.19 31.48 1.26
C CYS A 386 9.71 31.47 1.05
N GLY A 387 10.12 31.34 -0.20
CA GLY A 387 11.54 31.38 -0.57
C GLY A 387 11.84 32.44 -1.61
N VAL A 388 13.04 32.98 -1.58
CA VAL A 388 13.51 34.00 -2.51
C VAL A 388 14.90 33.66 -3.02
N ASP A 389 15.02 33.61 -4.34
CA ASP A 389 16.28 33.59 -5.06
C ASP A 389 16.48 34.95 -5.74
N PHE A 390 17.55 35.65 -5.36
CA PHE A 390 17.83 36.97 -5.90
C PHE A 390 18.57 36.88 -7.23
N GLY A 391 18.06 37.58 -8.25
CA GLY A 391 18.68 37.70 -9.54
C GLY A 391 18.37 39.05 -10.18
N TRP A 392 19.17 39.48 -11.14
CA TRP A 392 18.98 40.74 -11.87
C TRP A 392 18.85 40.49 -13.39
N TYR A 393 19.97 40.29 -14.05
CA TYR A 393 20.08 39.96 -15.47
C TYR A 393 21.53 39.54 -15.76
N PRO A 394 21.74 38.39 -16.44
CA PRO A 394 20.76 37.54 -17.10
C PRO A 394 19.88 36.69 -16.15
N ASP A 395 20.26 36.59 -14.88
CA ASP A 395 19.55 35.79 -13.90
C ASP A 395 18.20 36.40 -13.51
N SER A 396 17.27 35.56 -13.11
CA SER A 396 15.93 35.98 -12.72
C SER A 396 15.79 36.09 -11.21
N PHE A 397 15.09 37.11 -10.75
CA PHE A 397 14.56 37.12 -9.39
C PHE A 397 13.39 36.16 -9.32
N CYS A 398 13.39 35.28 -8.33
CA CYS A 398 12.27 34.38 -8.05
C CYS A 398 11.83 34.49 -6.58
N TYR A 399 10.56 34.82 -6.37
CA TYR A 399 9.85 34.62 -5.12
C TYR A 399 8.84 33.50 -5.32
N LEU A 400 8.80 32.57 -4.37
CA LEU A 400 7.88 31.43 -4.41
C LEU A 400 7.13 31.32 -3.08
N ARG A 401 5.78 31.23 -3.16
CA ARG A 401 4.88 30.97 -2.03
C ARG A 401 4.35 29.55 -2.12
N THR A 402 4.51 28.78 -1.05
CA THR A 402 4.23 27.36 -1.04
C THR A 402 3.56 26.91 0.25
N TYR A 403 2.93 25.74 0.21
CA TYR A 403 2.39 25.03 1.37
C TYR A 403 2.97 23.63 1.46
N TYR A 404 3.20 23.14 2.68
CA TYR A 404 3.67 21.78 2.92
C TYR A 404 2.68 21.00 3.78
N ASP A 405 2.04 20.01 3.19
CA ASP A 405 1.27 18.99 3.89
C ASP A 405 2.22 17.92 4.41
N ALA A 406 2.59 18.03 5.69
CA ALA A 406 3.52 17.10 6.33
C ALA A 406 2.95 15.68 6.46
N ALA A 407 1.62 15.53 6.55
CA ALA A 407 0.97 14.22 6.64
C ALA A 407 1.02 13.44 5.33
N ARG A 408 0.94 14.17 4.20
CA ARG A 408 1.00 13.61 2.84
C ARG A 408 2.37 13.75 2.19
N GLU A 409 3.34 14.34 2.90
CA GLU A 409 4.67 14.67 2.36
C GLU A 409 4.59 15.42 1.02
N THR A 410 3.63 16.34 0.90
CA THR A 410 3.27 17.00 -0.36
C THR A 410 3.51 18.50 -0.26
N ILE A 411 4.22 19.05 -1.23
CA ILE A 411 4.48 20.49 -1.40
C ILE A 411 3.54 21.01 -2.49
N TYR A 412 2.85 22.12 -2.22
CA TYR A 412 1.98 22.81 -3.17
C TYR A 412 2.60 24.17 -3.52
N LEU A 413 2.78 24.46 -4.81
CA LEU A 413 3.24 25.75 -5.29
C LEU A 413 2.03 26.66 -5.55
N LEU A 414 1.93 27.76 -4.78
CA LEU A 414 0.69 28.55 -4.73
C LEU A 414 0.71 29.84 -5.55
N ASP A 415 1.85 30.54 -5.56
CA ASP A 415 2.05 31.76 -6.36
C ASP A 415 3.56 32.03 -6.54
N GLU A 416 3.91 32.73 -7.62
CA GLU A 416 5.30 33.12 -7.90
C GLU A 416 5.40 34.56 -8.38
N LEU A 417 6.53 35.19 -8.11
CA LEU A 417 7.02 36.35 -8.87
C LEU A 417 8.34 35.96 -9.52
N TYR A 418 8.36 35.89 -10.84
CA TYR A 418 9.53 35.53 -11.61
C TYR A 418 9.83 36.62 -12.63
N VAL A 419 10.86 37.45 -12.37
CA VAL A 419 11.12 38.67 -13.12
C VAL A 419 12.63 38.95 -13.27
N THR A 420 12.97 39.70 -14.31
CA THR A 420 14.32 40.22 -14.50
C THR A 420 14.29 41.76 -14.48
N LYS A 421 15.41 42.38 -14.12
CA LYS A 421 15.61 43.87 -14.12
C LYS A 421 14.60 44.62 -13.22
N TRP A 422 14.10 44.00 -12.18
CA TRP A 422 13.32 44.67 -11.16
C TRP A 422 14.19 44.97 -9.94
N SER A 423 14.09 46.21 -9.40
CA SER A 423 14.76 46.56 -8.15
C SER A 423 14.10 45.86 -6.96
N ASN A 424 14.89 45.69 -5.88
CA ASN A 424 14.37 45.10 -4.62
C ASN A 424 13.17 45.88 -4.07
N ALA A 425 13.13 47.20 -4.22
CA ALA A 425 11.98 48.02 -3.83
C ALA A 425 10.71 47.68 -4.66
N LYS A 426 10.87 47.41 -5.96
CA LYS A 426 9.75 47.05 -6.84
C LYS A 426 9.22 45.65 -6.54
N THR A 427 10.10 44.67 -6.31
CA THR A 427 9.72 43.31 -5.92
C THR A 427 9.04 43.29 -4.56
N ALA A 428 9.61 44.00 -3.57
CA ALA A 428 9.01 44.17 -2.25
C ALA A 428 7.61 44.81 -2.30
N GLY A 429 7.47 45.83 -3.15
CA GLY A 429 6.16 46.48 -3.39
C GLY A 429 5.13 45.54 -3.97
N TRP A 430 5.50 44.62 -4.88
CA TRP A 430 4.61 43.61 -5.43
C TRP A 430 4.17 42.61 -4.35
N ILE A 431 5.12 42.10 -3.54
CA ILE A 431 4.86 41.17 -2.45
C ILE A 431 3.84 41.75 -1.46
N LYS A 432 4.05 43.01 -1.04
CA LYS A 432 3.11 43.72 -0.16
C LYS A 432 1.75 43.95 -0.79
N LYS A 433 1.70 44.34 -2.07
CA LYS A 433 0.43 44.53 -2.79
C LYS A 433 -0.40 43.25 -2.84
N LYS A 434 0.25 42.10 -2.86
CA LYS A 434 -0.41 40.77 -2.81
C LYS A 434 -0.82 40.37 -1.39
N GLY A 435 -0.39 41.08 -0.34
CA GLY A 435 -0.61 40.72 1.06
C GLY A 435 0.22 39.49 1.47
N TYR A 436 1.45 39.35 0.93
CA TYR A 436 2.32 38.20 1.17
C TYR A 436 3.44 38.52 2.17
N ASP A 437 3.26 39.54 2.98
CA ASP A 437 4.16 39.99 4.02
C ASP A 437 3.88 39.37 5.42
N ASP A 438 3.02 38.37 5.46
CA ASP A 438 2.57 37.66 6.66
C ASP A 438 3.49 36.50 7.10
N TYR A 439 4.32 35.98 6.19
CA TYR A 439 5.23 34.86 6.46
C TYR A 439 6.69 35.21 6.22
N VAL A 440 7.58 34.60 7.04
CA VAL A 440 9.03 34.81 6.90
C VAL A 440 9.51 34.25 5.56
N MET A 441 10.15 35.12 4.77
CA MET A 441 10.81 34.75 3.53
C MET A 441 12.24 34.30 3.80
N ILE A 442 12.58 33.09 3.36
CA ILE A 442 13.94 32.58 3.43
C ILE A 442 14.63 32.90 2.11
N CYS A 443 15.65 33.71 2.16
CA CYS A 443 16.31 34.28 1.00
C CYS A 443 17.71 33.68 0.80
N ASP A 444 18.23 33.73 -0.42
CA ASP A 444 19.65 33.45 -0.65
C ASP A 444 20.54 34.32 0.26
N SER A 445 21.33 33.68 1.12
CA SER A 445 22.24 34.37 2.04
C SER A 445 23.49 34.95 1.38
N ALA A 446 23.73 34.67 0.09
CA ALA A 446 24.81 35.31 -0.67
C ALA A 446 24.53 36.81 -0.94
N GLU A 447 23.27 37.26 -0.80
CA GLU A 447 22.79 38.60 -1.08
C GLU A 447 22.34 39.38 0.18
N PRO A 448 23.23 39.62 1.18
CA PRO A 448 22.85 40.26 2.45
C PRO A 448 22.28 41.67 2.28
N LYS A 449 22.73 42.40 1.25
CA LYS A 449 22.22 43.74 0.93
C LYS A 449 20.77 43.67 0.48
N SER A 450 20.44 42.74 -0.41
CA SER A 450 19.08 42.53 -0.92
C SER A 450 18.12 42.10 0.19
N ILE A 451 18.60 41.30 1.14
CA ILE A 451 17.84 40.91 2.34
C ILE A 451 17.54 42.13 3.21
N ASN A 452 18.53 43.02 3.42
CA ASN A 452 18.33 44.27 4.18
C ASN A 452 17.36 45.22 3.49
N ASP A 453 17.46 45.38 2.17
CA ASP A 453 16.47 46.15 1.38
C ASP A 453 15.03 45.65 1.60
N PHE A 454 14.83 44.33 1.70
CA PHE A 454 13.52 43.74 2.00
C PHE A 454 13.06 44.06 3.44
N ARG A 455 13.97 43.96 4.42
CA ARG A 455 13.66 44.33 5.82
C ARG A 455 13.34 45.80 5.96
N ASP A 456 14.09 46.66 5.30
CA ASP A 456 13.85 48.11 5.26
C ASP A 456 12.52 48.44 4.58
N ALA A 457 12.13 47.64 3.59
CA ALA A 457 10.79 47.67 3.01
C ALA A 457 9.70 47.09 3.93
N GLY A 458 10.04 46.60 5.13
CA GLY A 458 9.11 46.03 6.10
C GLY A 458 8.63 44.59 5.78
N LEU A 459 9.40 43.83 5.00
CA LEU A 459 9.14 42.41 4.76
C LEU A 459 9.90 41.54 5.78
N PRO A 460 9.28 40.48 6.33
CA PRO A 460 9.95 39.55 7.24
C PRO A 460 10.90 38.64 6.47
N ALA A 461 12.13 39.07 6.22
CA ALA A 461 13.13 38.35 5.42
C ALA A 461 14.34 37.93 6.24
N ARG A 462 14.86 36.72 6.02
CA ARG A 462 16.14 36.25 6.55
C ARG A 462 16.92 35.44 5.52
N GLY A 463 18.24 35.41 5.66
CA GLY A 463 19.08 34.53 4.86
C GLY A 463 18.92 33.06 5.25
N ALA A 464 19.04 32.20 4.27
CA ALA A 464 19.13 30.76 4.48
C ALA A 464 20.45 30.41 5.19
N GLU A 465 20.43 29.46 6.10
CA GLU A 465 21.65 28.94 6.72
C GLU A 465 22.34 27.99 5.74
N LYS A 466 23.49 28.39 5.22
CA LYS A 466 24.31 27.59 4.31
C LYS A 466 25.42 26.89 5.08
N GLY A 467 25.52 25.57 4.95
CA GLY A 467 26.59 24.75 5.48
C GLY A 467 27.13 23.78 4.41
N PRO A 468 28.23 23.07 4.69
CA PRO A 468 28.71 22.03 3.78
C PRO A 468 27.61 21.03 3.42
N GLY A 469 27.39 20.83 2.13
CA GLY A 469 26.34 19.89 1.64
C GLY A 469 24.90 20.40 1.70
N SER A 470 24.63 21.66 2.11
CA SER A 470 23.27 22.20 2.22
C SER A 470 22.48 22.16 0.91
N VAL A 471 23.15 22.32 -0.24
CA VAL A 471 22.53 22.19 -1.56
C VAL A 471 22.04 20.76 -1.76
N GLU A 472 22.91 19.78 -1.53
CA GLU A 472 22.59 18.36 -1.70
C GLU A 472 21.47 17.89 -0.74
N TYR A 473 21.53 18.33 0.53
CA TYR A 473 20.46 18.04 1.50
C TYR A 473 19.12 18.64 1.08
N GLY A 474 19.14 19.86 0.57
CA GLY A 474 17.92 20.52 0.08
C GLY A 474 17.31 19.80 -1.12
N PHE A 475 18.13 19.41 -2.11
CA PHE A 475 17.64 18.61 -3.24
C PHE A 475 17.12 17.25 -2.79
N LYS A 476 17.86 16.52 -1.95
CA LYS A 476 17.40 15.23 -1.41
C LYS A 476 16.07 15.36 -0.66
N PHE A 477 15.89 16.44 0.11
CA PHE A 477 14.61 16.70 0.76
C PHE A 477 13.48 16.85 -0.26
N LEU A 478 13.67 17.72 -1.26
CA LEU A 478 12.65 17.98 -2.29
C LEU A 478 12.33 16.72 -3.13
N GLN A 479 13.35 15.95 -3.47
CA GLN A 479 13.20 14.69 -4.24
C GLN A 479 12.34 13.64 -3.53
N THR A 480 12.29 13.64 -2.21
CA THR A 480 11.44 12.72 -1.44
C THR A 480 9.99 13.20 -1.31
N LYS A 481 9.66 14.41 -1.78
CA LYS A 481 8.33 15.01 -1.64
C LYS A 481 7.57 14.96 -2.95
N LYS A 482 6.27 14.81 -2.85
CA LYS A 482 5.36 15.06 -3.97
C LYS A 482 5.23 16.57 -4.15
N ILE A 483 5.41 17.07 -5.37
CA ILE A 483 5.30 18.49 -5.69
C ILE A 483 4.06 18.69 -6.58
N VAL A 484 3.07 19.42 -6.08
CA VAL A 484 1.86 19.78 -6.83
C VAL A 484 2.02 21.18 -7.40
N ILE A 485 1.86 21.31 -8.72
CA ILE A 485 2.10 22.55 -9.46
C ILE A 485 0.86 22.90 -10.29
N ASP A 486 0.39 24.12 -10.14
CA ASP A 486 -0.60 24.71 -11.06
C ASP A 486 0.15 25.61 -12.05
N PRO A 487 0.21 25.26 -13.35
CA PRO A 487 0.91 26.07 -14.36
C PRO A 487 0.34 27.48 -14.55
N ASN A 488 -0.92 27.72 -14.17
CA ASN A 488 -1.54 29.05 -14.23
C ASN A 488 -1.08 29.95 -13.07
N ARG A 489 -0.71 29.36 -11.93
CA ARG A 489 -0.26 30.08 -10.74
C ARG A 489 1.27 30.23 -10.69
N THR A 490 1.99 29.18 -11.11
CA THR A 490 3.46 29.10 -11.03
C THR A 490 4.06 28.57 -12.33
N PRO A 491 3.91 29.31 -13.46
CA PRO A 491 4.31 28.85 -14.80
C PRO A 491 5.83 28.64 -14.95
N ASN A 492 6.64 29.47 -14.27
CA ASN A 492 8.10 29.36 -14.35
C ASN A 492 8.61 28.21 -13.49
N ALA A 493 8.12 28.05 -12.26
CA ALA A 493 8.42 26.90 -11.42
C ALA A 493 7.98 25.59 -12.09
N HIS A 494 6.81 25.58 -12.75
CA HIS A 494 6.38 24.43 -13.55
C HIS A 494 7.42 24.10 -14.63
N ARG A 495 7.85 25.07 -15.43
CA ARG A 495 8.82 24.88 -16.51
C ARG A 495 10.16 24.35 -15.97
N GLU A 496 10.70 24.94 -14.90
CA GLU A 496 11.97 24.53 -14.32
C GLU A 496 11.88 23.12 -13.72
N ILE A 497 10.96 22.88 -12.79
CA ILE A 497 10.87 21.61 -12.05
C ILE A 497 10.62 20.42 -12.99
N THR A 498 9.76 20.59 -14.01
CA THR A 498 9.43 19.48 -14.93
C THR A 498 10.54 19.19 -15.96
N ARG A 499 11.45 20.12 -16.18
CA ARG A 499 12.55 20.00 -17.17
C ARG A 499 13.93 19.89 -16.52
N TYR A 500 14.01 19.89 -15.21
CA TYR A 500 15.30 19.86 -14.51
C TYR A 500 15.85 18.44 -14.50
N GLU A 501 16.84 18.22 -15.39
CA GLU A 501 17.47 16.92 -15.61
C GLU A 501 18.93 16.94 -15.19
N TYR A 502 19.43 15.83 -14.66
CA TYR A 502 20.85 15.64 -14.41
C TYR A 502 21.67 15.81 -15.68
N ASP A 503 22.87 16.39 -15.55
CA ASP A 503 23.82 16.43 -16.65
C ASP A 503 24.30 15.03 -17.03
N ARG A 504 24.64 14.85 -18.29
CA ARG A 504 25.17 13.61 -18.83
C ARG A 504 26.57 13.79 -19.41
N ASP A 505 27.40 12.75 -19.28
CA ASP A 505 28.68 12.68 -19.95
C ASP A 505 28.50 12.41 -21.47
N LYS A 506 29.62 12.36 -22.19
CA LYS A 506 29.60 12.11 -23.65
C LYS A 506 29.10 10.70 -24.00
N GLU A 507 29.17 9.79 -23.07
CA GLU A 507 28.69 8.40 -23.16
C GLU A 507 27.21 8.26 -22.77
N GLY A 508 26.57 9.35 -22.31
CA GLY A 508 25.15 9.38 -21.91
C GLY A 508 24.87 9.00 -20.46
N ASN A 509 25.91 8.76 -19.64
CA ASN A 509 25.75 8.46 -18.21
C ASN A 509 25.47 9.73 -17.43
N ILE A 510 24.69 9.60 -16.36
CA ILE A 510 24.37 10.71 -15.44
C ILE A 510 25.64 11.14 -14.69
N ILE A 511 25.95 12.43 -14.76
CA ILE A 511 27.02 13.04 -13.96
C ILE A 511 26.49 13.32 -12.56
N SER A 512 27.27 12.98 -11.54
CA SER A 512 26.92 13.26 -10.15
C SER A 512 26.86 14.78 -9.88
N GLY A 513 25.83 15.22 -9.16
CA GLY A 513 25.58 16.62 -8.82
C GLY A 513 24.30 17.14 -9.48
N TYR A 514 23.97 18.38 -9.18
CA TYR A 514 22.78 19.05 -9.72
C TYR A 514 23.23 20.15 -10.69
N PRO A 515 22.59 20.27 -11.86
CA PRO A 515 22.91 21.33 -12.81
C PRO A 515 22.74 22.72 -12.19
N ASP A 516 23.65 23.66 -12.53
CA ASP A 516 23.58 25.06 -12.11
C ASP A 516 23.06 25.91 -13.29
N ARG A 517 21.81 25.63 -13.67
CA ARG A 517 21.14 26.33 -14.78
C ARG A 517 19.61 26.17 -14.69
N ASP A 518 18.88 27.21 -15.07
CA ASP A 518 17.41 27.23 -15.09
C ASP A 518 16.80 26.69 -13.78
N ASP A 519 17.33 27.14 -12.62
CA ASP A 519 17.01 26.60 -11.30
C ASP A 519 16.60 27.66 -10.27
N HIS A 520 16.21 28.87 -10.72
CA HIS A 520 15.84 29.97 -9.82
C HIS A 520 14.62 29.67 -8.96
N ALA A 521 13.57 29.08 -9.56
CA ALA A 521 12.40 28.65 -8.81
C ALA A 521 12.72 27.44 -7.91
N ILE A 522 13.60 26.54 -8.37
CA ILE A 522 14.08 25.39 -7.59
C ILE A 522 14.92 25.88 -6.40
N SER A 523 15.80 26.86 -6.60
CA SER A 523 16.59 27.47 -5.54
C SER A 523 15.70 28.20 -4.54
N ALA A 524 14.73 29.00 -4.98
CA ALA A 524 13.74 29.62 -4.11
C ALA A 524 12.95 28.56 -3.31
N LEU A 525 12.53 27.47 -3.95
CA LEU A 525 11.84 26.35 -3.29
C LEU A 525 12.72 25.71 -2.22
N ARG A 526 13.98 25.45 -2.53
CA ARG A 526 14.95 24.88 -1.59
C ARG A 526 15.17 25.79 -0.39
N TYR A 527 15.28 27.11 -0.60
CA TYR A 527 15.37 28.07 0.51
C TYR A 527 14.10 28.06 1.36
N ALA A 528 12.92 28.08 0.77
CA ALA A 528 11.66 28.04 1.52
C ALA A 528 11.61 26.90 2.55
N TYR A 529 12.17 25.75 2.22
CA TYR A 529 12.15 24.53 3.07
C TYR A 529 13.44 24.32 3.89
N GLU A 530 14.41 25.25 3.82
CA GLU A 530 15.63 25.16 4.63
C GLU A 530 15.36 24.89 6.12
N PRO A 531 14.36 25.50 6.79
CA PRO A 531 14.09 25.24 8.20
C PRO A 531 13.67 23.80 8.53
N LEU A 532 13.25 23.02 7.54
CA LEU A 532 12.80 21.65 7.75
C LEU A 532 13.93 20.63 7.62
N PHE A 533 14.87 20.83 6.70
CA PHE A 533 15.98 19.90 6.49
C PHE A 533 17.26 20.30 7.22
N ASN A 534 17.38 21.57 7.64
CA ASN A 534 18.53 22.08 8.38
C ASN A 534 18.38 21.96 9.91
N ARG A 535 17.38 21.20 10.41
CA ARG A 535 17.26 20.92 11.83
C ARG A 535 18.53 20.20 12.29
N ARG A 536 19.44 20.94 12.89
CA ARG A 536 20.52 20.38 13.70
C ARG A 536 19.86 19.48 14.73
N GLY A 537 20.24 18.20 14.73
CA GLY A 537 19.87 17.32 15.81
C GLY A 537 20.32 18.01 17.11
N ASN A 538 19.37 18.33 17.96
CA ASN A 538 19.67 18.61 19.36
C ASN A 538 20.20 17.30 19.94
N SER A 539 21.52 17.12 19.90
CA SER A 539 22.22 16.28 20.85
C SER A 539 22.19 17.04 22.18
N ALA A 540 21.20 16.72 23.00
CA ALA A 540 21.30 16.90 24.43
C ALA A 540 21.54 15.54 25.06
#